data_b2e1d6277ae8990beb498f682eff60dd
#
_entry.id   b2e1d6277ae8990beb498f682eff60dd
#
_cell.length_a   1.000
_cell.length_b   1.000
_cell.length_c   1.000
_cell.angle_alpha   90.00
_cell.angle_beta   90.00
_cell.angle_gamma   90.00
#
_symmetry.space_group_name_H-M   'P 1'
#
loop_
_entity.id
_entity.type
_entity.pdbx_description
1 polymer ?
#
loop_
_entity_poly.entity_id
_entity_poly.type
_entity_poly.pdbx_seq_one_letter_code
_entity_poly.pdbx_strand_id
1 'polypeptide(L)'
;LKPRFLYGAMMLPAVAMLVVGLALAAHGGESNDMVSQPVAQQMKWTRSEVDKGDVFIENVFGESLQLHRRHVLGDVLSGRPVIVRYTCGWQYAVEAFLLLTFLVGMAMGLRDKIGIIAATIFLYNMALHLALGFAVDEIHIMAAHWTFTVPLAMAWVFKRPAVGRGRRGVRVAVITAVTMVTIYLWAYHGWLLFRYLTWPLCK
;
A
#
# COMPACT_ATOMS: atom_id res chain seq x y z
N LEU A 1 -24.60 14.96 2.87
CA LEU A 1 -24.23 14.83 1.45
C LEU A 1 -24.78 13.51 0.91
N LYS A 2 -25.51 13.55 -0.22
CA LYS A 2 -26.02 12.33 -0.86
C LYS A 2 -24.82 11.47 -1.32
N PRO A 3 -24.81 10.14 -1.11
CA PRO A 3 -23.67 9.29 -1.47
C PRO A 3 -23.29 9.42 -2.96
N ARG A 4 -24.25 9.66 -3.85
CA ARG A 4 -24.02 9.90 -5.28
C ARG A 4 -23.12 11.11 -5.57
N PHE A 5 -23.22 12.17 -4.76
CA PHE A 5 -22.37 13.36 -4.92
C PHE A 5 -20.93 13.07 -4.49
N LEU A 6 -20.77 12.29 -3.43
CA LEU A 6 -19.44 11.89 -2.96
C LEU A 6 -18.73 11.00 -3.98
N TYR A 7 -19.42 10.02 -4.54
CA TYR A 7 -18.89 9.16 -5.62
C TYR A 7 -18.49 10.00 -6.84
N GLY A 8 -19.35 10.94 -7.27
CA GLY A 8 -19.04 11.83 -8.39
C GLY A 8 -17.80 12.69 -8.13
N ALA A 9 -17.73 13.31 -6.96
CA ALA A 9 -16.59 14.16 -6.58
C ALA A 9 -15.27 13.41 -6.46
N MET A 10 -15.29 12.11 -6.13
CA MET A 10 -14.09 11.28 -5.99
C MET A 10 -13.69 10.63 -7.31
N MET A 11 -14.66 10.26 -8.15
CA MET A 11 -14.39 9.69 -9.47
C MET A 11 -13.91 10.74 -10.48
N LEU A 12 -14.29 12.01 -10.31
CA LEU A 12 -13.94 13.08 -11.24
C LEU A 12 -12.42 13.30 -11.36
N PRO A 13 -11.64 13.41 -10.26
CA PRO A 13 -10.19 13.50 -10.34
C PRO A 13 -9.54 12.23 -10.94
N ALA A 14 -10.05 11.06 -10.59
CA ALA A 14 -9.51 9.80 -11.11
C ALA A 14 -9.74 9.68 -12.63
N VAL A 15 -10.93 10.03 -13.09
CA VAL A 15 -11.26 10.06 -14.52
C VAL A 15 -10.46 11.15 -15.23
N ALA A 16 -10.32 12.34 -14.64
CA ALA A 16 -9.52 13.42 -15.21
C ALA A 16 -8.06 13.00 -15.37
N MET A 17 -7.46 12.38 -14.36
CA MET A 17 -6.10 11.87 -14.42
C MET A 17 -5.93 10.75 -15.46
N LEU A 18 -6.91 9.84 -15.57
CA LEU A 18 -6.92 8.81 -16.60
C LEU A 18 -6.99 9.43 -18.00
N VAL A 19 -7.89 10.40 -18.21
CA VAL A 19 -8.05 11.10 -19.49
C VAL A 19 -6.77 11.87 -19.84
N VAL A 20 -6.20 12.59 -18.89
CA VAL A 20 -4.91 13.30 -19.11
C VAL A 20 -3.79 12.32 -19.40
N GLY A 21 -3.70 11.22 -18.67
CA GLY A 21 -2.70 10.17 -18.93
C GLY A 21 -2.83 9.55 -20.32
N LEU A 22 -4.06 9.22 -20.74
CA LEU A 22 -4.34 8.70 -22.08
C LEU A 22 -4.10 9.74 -23.16
N ALA A 23 -4.47 11.01 -22.94
CA ALA A 23 -4.21 12.10 -23.88
C ALA A 23 -2.71 12.33 -24.05
N LEU A 24 -1.93 12.34 -22.97
CA LEU A 24 -0.48 12.45 -23.02
C LEU A 24 0.18 11.25 -23.74
N ALA A 25 -0.33 10.04 -23.50
CA ALA A 25 0.14 8.84 -24.19
C ALA A 25 -0.19 8.87 -25.71
N ALA A 26 -1.35 9.43 -26.09
CA ALA A 26 -1.77 9.55 -27.48
C ALA A 26 -1.05 10.67 -28.24
N HIS A 27 -0.61 11.73 -27.55
CA HIS A 27 0.08 12.87 -28.15
C HIS A 27 1.61 12.79 -28.07
N GLY A 28 2.17 11.65 -27.71
CA GLY A 28 3.61 11.43 -27.49
C GLY A 28 4.52 11.55 -28.75
N GLY A 29 4.06 12.22 -29.82
CA GLY A 29 4.80 12.38 -31.07
C GLY A 29 5.27 13.79 -31.41
N GLU A 30 4.61 14.84 -30.90
CA GLU A 30 4.98 16.23 -31.23
C GLU A 30 4.71 17.14 -30.01
N SER A 31 5.72 17.36 -29.19
CA SER A 31 5.56 18.21 -28.02
C SER A 31 6.50 19.40 -28.03
N ASN A 32 5.93 20.59 -27.85
CA ASN A 32 6.68 21.79 -27.49
C ASN A 32 7.55 21.50 -26.24
N ASP A 33 8.84 21.66 -26.35
CA ASP A 33 9.87 21.24 -25.39
C ASP A 33 9.68 21.67 -23.94
N MET A 34 8.90 22.71 -23.68
CA MET A 34 8.71 23.25 -22.33
C MET A 34 7.71 22.49 -21.43
N VAL A 35 6.71 21.81 -22.02
CA VAL A 35 5.70 21.07 -21.26
C VAL A 35 6.01 19.57 -21.20
N SER A 36 6.76 19.08 -22.17
CA SER A 36 7.11 17.67 -22.31
C SER A 36 8.21 17.20 -21.34
N GLN A 37 9.15 18.08 -20.99
CA GLN A 37 10.27 17.71 -20.11
C GLN A 37 9.84 17.23 -18.70
N PRO A 38 8.93 17.91 -17.97
CA PRO A 38 8.49 17.40 -16.67
C PRO A 38 7.75 16.06 -16.75
N VAL A 39 6.95 15.87 -17.82
CA VAL A 39 6.20 14.61 -18.02
C VAL A 39 7.15 13.49 -18.44
N ALA A 40 8.06 13.75 -19.37
CA ALA A 40 9.07 12.78 -19.80
C ALA A 40 10.01 12.39 -18.64
N GLN A 41 10.34 13.32 -17.76
CA GLN A 41 11.12 13.06 -16.57
C GLN A 41 10.34 12.18 -15.56
N GLN A 42 9.05 12.42 -15.40
CA GLN A 42 8.20 11.58 -14.55
C GLN A 42 7.96 10.19 -15.16
N MET A 43 7.87 10.08 -16.47
CA MET A 43 7.74 8.79 -17.17
C MET A 43 8.97 7.89 -17.00
N LYS A 44 10.15 8.45 -16.69
CA LYS A 44 11.34 7.66 -16.32
C LYS A 44 11.15 6.83 -15.05
N TRP A 45 10.20 7.19 -14.19
CA TRP A 45 9.83 6.47 -12.97
C TRP A 45 8.80 5.37 -13.22
N THR A 46 8.37 5.19 -14.47
CA THR A 46 7.37 4.19 -14.84
C THR A 46 8.07 2.96 -15.40
N ARG A 47 7.89 1.82 -14.73
CA ARG A 47 8.42 0.53 -15.18
C ARG A 47 7.29 -0.46 -15.44
N SER A 48 7.17 -0.92 -16.68
CA SER A 48 6.18 -1.92 -17.08
C SER A 48 6.70 -3.35 -16.97
N GLU A 49 8.01 -3.54 -16.89
CA GLU A 49 8.68 -4.85 -17.00
C GLU A 49 8.77 -5.63 -15.68
N VAL A 50 8.42 -4.99 -14.55
CA VAL A 50 8.50 -5.64 -13.23
C VAL A 50 7.29 -6.53 -13.02
N ASP A 51 7.50 -7.72 -12.42
CA ASP A 51 6.41 -8.60 -12.03
C ASP A 51 5.52 -7.92 -10.99
N LYS A 52 4.30 -7.59 -11.40
CA LYS A 52 3.34 -6.86 -10.57
C LYS A 52 2.83 -7.69 -9.39
N GLY A 53 2.85 -9.01 -9.51
CA GLY A 53 2.49 -9.92 -8.42
C GLY A 53 3.55 -9.90 -7.31
N ASP A 54 4.81 -10.02 -7.67
CA ASP A 54 5.92 -9.92 -6.72
C ASP A 54 5.96 -8.54 -6.06
N VAL A 55 5.75 -7.45 -6.82
CA VAL A 55 5.65 -6.09 -6.26
C VAL A 55 4.50 -5.97 -5.28
N PHE A 56 3.33 -6.53 -5.60
CA PHE A 56 2.17 -6.46 -4.72
C PHE A 56 2.41 -7.20 -3.39
N ILE A 57 2.95 -8.40 -3.45
CA ILE A 57 3.20 -9.22 -2.26
C ILE A 57 4.40 -8.67 -1.47
N GLU A 58 5.55 -8.49 -2.10
CA GLU A 58 6.80 -8.21 -1.40
C GLU A 58 6.95 -6.73 -1.02
N ASN A 59 6.48 -5.80 -1.86
CA ASN A 59 6.69 -4.37 -1.64
C ASN A 59 5.44 -3.66 -1.10
N VAL A 60 4.24 -3.92 -1.65
CA VAL A 60 3.03 -3.24 -1.20
C VAL A 60 2.62 -3.72 0.19
N PHE A 61 2.40 -5.01 0.36
CA PHE A 61 2.01 -5.56 1.66
C PHE A 61 3.20 -6.03 2.48
N GLY A 62 4.24 -6.53 1.86
CA GLY A 62 5.46 -6.93 2.54
C GLY A 62 6.18 -5.73 3.14
N GLU A 63 7.06 -5.11 2.38
CA GLU A 63 7.96 -4.05 2.87
C GLU A 63 7.23 -2.85 3.47
N SER A 64 6.06 -2.48 2.91
CA SER A 64 5.31 -1.32 3.41
C SER A 64 4.66 -1.53 4.78
N LEU A 65 4.35 -2.77 5.17
CA LEU A 65 3.69 -3.10 6.43
C LEU A 65 4.60 -3.86 7.40
N GLN A 66 5.50 -4.69 6.86
CA GLN A 66 6.44 -5.49 7.65
C GLN A 66 7.81 -5.46 6.98
N LEU A 67 8.68 -4.56 7.40
CA LEU A 67 10.01 -4.36 6.82
C LEU A 67 10.78 -5.68 6.64
N HIS A 68 11.43 -5.84 5.49
CA HIS A 68 12.33 -6.96 5.25
C HIS A 68 13.70 -6.70 5.86
N ARG A 69 14.21 -7.64 6.64
CA ARG A 69 15.53 -7.52 7.28
C ARG A 69 16.66 -7.26 6.29
N ARG A 70 16.55 -7.79 5.07
CA ARG A 70 17.57 -7.65 4.01
C ARG A 70 17.35 -6.44 3.12
N HIS A 71 16.19 -5.79 3.19
CA HIS A 71 15.88 -4.66 2.34
C HIS A 71 16.54 -3.37 2.85
N VAL A 72 16.75 -3.25 4.14
CA VAL A 72 17.42 -2.10 4.73
C VAL A 72 18.76 -1.89 4.03
N LEU A 73 18.90 -0.84 3.23
CA LEU A 73 20.01 -0.54 2.30
C LEU A 73 20.04 -1.38 1.00
N GLY A 74 19.06 -2.22 0.73
CA GLY A 74 19.07 -3.08 -0.47
C GLY A 74 19.13 -2.28 -1.76
N ASP A 75 18.38 -1.18 -1.84
CA ASP A 75 18.35 -0.25 -2.97
C ASP A 75 19.70 0.47 -3.20
N VAL A 76 20.42 0.77 -2.14
CA VAL A 76 21.75 1.39 -2.20
C VAL A 76 22.81 0.40 -2.69
N LEU A 77 22.70 -0.87 -2.26
CA LEU A 77 23.72 -1.88 -2.49
C LEU A 77 23.47 -2.70 -3.77
N SER A 78 22.24 -2.92 -4.15
CA SER A 78 21.85 -3.88 -5.19
C SER A 78 21.22 -3.25 -6.43
N GLY A 79 20.96 -1.95 -6.42
CA GLY A 79 20.21 -1.28 -7.49
C GLY A 79 18.70 -1.54 -7.39
N ARG A 80 17.94 -1.01 -8.34
CA ARG A 80 16.46 -1.00 -8.34
C ARG A 80 15.90 -1.74 -9.55
N PRO A 81 14.73 -2.37 -9.46
CA PRO A 81 13.85 -2.51 -8.29
C PRO A 81 14.39 -3.48 -7.27
N VAL A 82 14.17 -3.21 -5.99
CA VAL A 82 14.55 -4.12 -4.91
C VAL A 82 13.31 -4.93 -4.50
N ILE A 83 13.28 -6.18 -4.93
CA ILE A 83 12.27 -7.14 -4.50
C ILE A 83 12.97 -8.15 -3.60
N VAL A 84 12.68 -8.07 -2.31
CA VAL A 84 13.29 -8.93 -1.30
C VAL A 84 12.23 -9.83 -0.71
N ARG A 85 12.47 -11.14 -0.77
CA ARG A 85 11.55 -12.14 -0.21
C ARG A 85 11.87 -12.39 1.27
N TYR A 86 10.84 -12.69 2.04
CA TYR A 86 11.01 -13.12 3.43
C TYR A 86 11.77 -14.43 3.51
N THR A 87 12.59 -14.54 4.53
CA THR A 87 13.35 -15.79 4.81
C THR A 87 12.54 -16.80 5.61
N CYS A 88 11.49 -16.37 6.29
CA CYS A 88 10.67 -17.19 7.17
C CYS A 88 9.19 -17.17 6.74
N GLY A 89 8.61 -18.34 6.52
CA GLY A 89 7.22 -18.46 6.06
C GLY A 89 6.18 -17.87 7.00
N TRP A 90 6.45 -17.78 8.30
CA TRP A 90 5.53 -17.15 9.26
C TRP A 90 5.35 -15.64 9.03
N GLN A 91 6.30 -14.98 8.40
CA GLN A 91 6.19 -13.55 8.04
C GLN A 91 5.11 -13.35 6.97
N TYR A 92 5.04 -14.26 5.99
CA TYR A 92 3.93 -14.28 5.03
C TYR A 92 2.57 -14.58 5.69
N ALA A 93 2.56 -15.37 6.77
CA ALA A 93 1.33 -15.59 7.52
C ALA A 93 0.84 -14.31 8.22
N VAL A 94 1.76 -13.50 8.76
CA VAL A 94 1.43 -12.16 9.33
C VAL A 94 0.88 -11.24 8.23
N GLU A 95 1.55 -11.19 7.09
CA GLU A 95 1.11 -10.40 5.94
C GLU A 95 -0.27 -10.83 5.44
N ALA A 96 -0.49 -12.12 5.24
CA ALA A 96 -1.78 -12.67 4.84
C ALA A 96 -2.89 -12.35 5.86
N PHE A 97 -2.59 -12.41 7.16
CA PHE A 97 -3.52 -12.02 8.19
C PHE A 97 -3.88 -10.52 8.12
N LEU A 98 -2.89 -9.65 7.94
CA LEU A 98 -3.10 -8.20 7.77
C LEU A 98 -3.94 -7.92 6.52
N LEU A 99 -3.57 -8.52 5.39
CA LEU A 99 -4.29 -8.38 4.12
C LEU A 99 -5.74 -8.84 4.26
N LEU A 100 -5.97 -10.04 4.82
CA LEU A 100 -7.31 -10.56 5.01
C LEU A 100 -8.16 -9.66 5.91
N THR A 101 -7.61 -9.22 7.04
CA THR A 101 -8.31 -8.34 7.98
C THR A 101 -8.59 -6.98 7.34
N PHE A 102 -7.66 -6.46 6.55
CA PHE A 102 -7.83 -5.25 5.76
C PHE A 102 -8.96 -5.38 4.74
N LEU A 103 -8.97 -6.43 3.93
CA LEU A 103 -10.00 -6.66 2.91
C LEU A 103 -11.40 -6.82 3.52
N VAL A 104 -11.50 -7.58 4.62
CA VAL A 104 -12.76 -7.73 5.36
C VAL A 104 -13.21 -6.37 5.91
N GLY A 105 -12.31 -5.63 6.55
CA GLY A 105 -12.60 -4.30 7.08
C GLY A 105 -13.02 -3.32 5.98
N MET A 106 -12.31 -3.34 4.85
CA MET A 106 -12.63 -2.53 3.67
C MET A 106 -14.05 -2.83 3.16
N ALA A 107 -14.37 -4.11 2.94
CA ALA A 107 -15.71 -4.54 2.50
C ALA A 107 -16.81 -4.10 3.47
N MET A 108 -16.55 -4.19 4.78
CA MET A 108 -17.48 -3.71 5.81
C MET A 108 -17.62 -2.18 5.82
N GLY A 109 -16.55 -1.46 5.49
CA GLY A 109 -16.46 -0.01 5.46
C GLY A 109 -17.15 0.63 4.25
N LEU A 110 -17.40 -0.10 3.15
CA LEU A 110 -18.00 0.45 1.92
C LEU A 110 -19.41 1.03 2.10
N ARG A 111 -20.05 0.81 3.23
CA ARG A 111 -21.33 1.43 3.60
C ARG A 111 -21.21 2.73 4.38
N ASP A 112 -20.00 3.10 4.74
CA ASP A 112 -19.65 4.31 5.49
C ASP A 112 -18.87 5.27 4.59
N LYS A 113 -19.09 6.57 4.73
CA LYS A 113 -18.42 7.60 3.91
C LYS A 113 -16.91 7.54 4.05
N ILE A 114 -16.42 7.38 5.28
CA ILE A 114 -14.99 7.30 5.56
C ILE A 114 -14.40 6.01 4.95
N GLY A 115 -15.14 4.90 5.01
CA GLY A 115 -14.71 3.65 4.39
C GLY A 115 -14.60 3.73 2.87
N ILE A 116 -15.56 4.43 2.23
CA ILE A 116 -15.50 4.69 0.79
C ILE A 116 -14.27 5.55 0.46
N ILE A 117 -14.00 6.60 1.25
CA ILE A 117 -12.82 7.44 1.06
C ILE A 117 -11.54 6.63 1.19
N ALA A 118 -11.42 5.82 2.24
CA ALA A 118 -10.27 4.95 2.44
C ALA A 118 -10.08 3.96 1.29
N ALA A 119 -11.17 3.33 0.82
CA ALA A 119 -11.15 2.42 -0.33
C ALA A 119 -10.69 3.13 -1.60
N THR A 120 -11.19 4.34 -1.86
CA THR A 120 -10.82 5.12 -3.04
C THR A 120 -9.35 5.51 -3.01
N ILE A 121 -8.83 5.98 -1.87
CA ILE A 121 -7.42 6.31 -1.72
C ILE A 121 -6.55 5.08 -1.97
N PHE A 122 -6.90 3.95 -1.37
CA PHE A 122 -6.15 2.71 -1.57
C PHE A 122 -6.16 2.27 -3.04
N LEU A 123 -7.35 2.17 -3.66
CA LEU A 123 -7.49 1.75 -5.05
C LEU A 123 -6.80 2.70 -6.03
N TYR A 124 -6.85 4.01 -5.77
CA TYR A 124 -6.14 4.99 -6.57
C TYR A 124 -4.62 4.76 -6.52
N ASN A 125 -4.05 4.56 -5.34
CA ASN A 125 -2.63 4.27 -5.19
C ASN A 125 -2.25 2.93 -5.85
N MET A 126 -3.09 1.90 -5.71
CA MET A 126 -2.85 0.62 -6.40
C MET A 126 -2.90 0.77 -7.92
N ALA A 127 -3.85 1.55 -8.45
CA ALA A 127 -3.89 1.84 -9.88
C ALA A 127 -2.64 2.60 -10.35
N LEU A 128 -2.21 3.59 -9.59
CA LEU A 128 -1.01 4.37 -9.92
C LEU A 128 0.26 3.51 -9.92
N HIS A 129 0.47 2.75 -8.86
CA HIS A 129 1.71 2.00 -8.68
C HIS A 129 1.71 0.67 -9.45
N LEU A 130 0.63 -0.12 -9.38
CA LEU A 130 0.60 -1.45 -9.99
C LEU A 130 0.14 -1.42 -11.45
N ALA A 131 -0.95 -0.69 -11.78
CA ALA A 131 -1.45 -0.69 -13.14
C ALA A 131 -0.57 0.16 -14.07
N LEU A 132 -0.23 1.38 -13.65
CA LEU A 132 0.63 2.28 -14.43
C LEU A 132 2.12 2.02 -14.23
N GLY A 133 2.54 1.29 -13.19
CA GLY A 133 3.93 1.02 -12.87
C GLY A 133 4.71 2.24 -12.38
N PHE A 134 4.02 3.28 -11.89
CA PHE A 134 4.66 4.50 -11.42
C PHE A 134 5.36 4.28 -10.08
N ALA A 135 6.64 4.65 -10.02
CA ALA A 135 7.48 4.55 -8.81
C ALA A 135 7.45 3.17 -8.13
N VAL A 136 7.36 2.10 -8.93
CA VAL A 136 7.31 0.71 -8.45
C VAL A 136 8.56 0.36 -7.65
N ASP A 137 9.70 0.94 -8.02
CA ASP A 137 10.98 0.74 -7.35
C ASP A 137 11.02 1.30 -5.93
N GLU A 138 10.11 2.23 -5.61
CA GLU A 138 10.07 2.97 -4.34
C GLU A 138 8.69 2.92 -3.68
N ILE A 139 7.89 1.92 -4.01
CA ILE A 139 6.50 1.82 -3.54
C ILE A 139 6.41 1.81 -2.01
N HIS A 140 7.41 1.25 -1.32
CA HIS A 140 7.50 1.24 0.14
C HIS A 140 7.71 2.65 0.71
N ILE A 141 8.44 3.54 -0.01
CA ILE A 141 8.60 4.96 0.38
C ILE A 141 7.29 5.71 0.14
N MET A 142 6.63 5.42 -0.98
CA MET A 142 5.32 5.99 -1.32
C MET A 142 4.17 5.42 -0.48
N ALA A 143 4.44 4.38 0.32
CA ALA A 143 3.44 3.70 1.14
C ALA A 143 2.73 4.63 2.13
N ALA A 144 3.36 5.72 2.56
CA ALA A 144 2.74 6.71 3.44
C ALA A 144 1.42 7.27 2.89
N HIS A 145 1.24 7.27 1.55
CA HIS A 145 0.02 7.77 0.91
C HIS A 145 -1.20 6.84 1.08
N TRP A 146 -1.01 5.57 1.43
CA TRP A 146 -2.11 4.61 1.53
C TRP A 146 -2.09 3.73 2.77
N THR A 147 -0.94 3.53 3.44
CA THR A 147 -0.82 2.61 4.59
C THR A 147 -1.75 2.96 5.74
N PHE A 148 -2.08 4.25 5.93
CA PHE A 148 -3.06 4.68 6.93
C PHE A 148 -4.47 4.13 6.67
N THR A 149 -4.79 3.72 5.44
CA THR A 149 -6.08 3.10 5.11
C THR A 149 -6.21 1.71 5.74
N VAL A 150 -5.09 1.03 6.05
CA VAL A 150 -5.08 -0.31 6.64
C VAL A 150 -5.68 -0.31 8.05
N PRO A 151 -5.15 0.43 9.04
CA PRO A 151 -5.76 0.48 10.36
C PRO A 151 -7.16 1.08 10.32
N LEU A 152 -7.42 2.02 9.42
CA LEU A 152 -8.73 2.61 9.24
C LEU A 152 -9.75 1.55 8.77
N ALA A 153 -9.42 0.74 7.78
CA ALA A 153 -10.27 -0.37 7.34
C ALA A 153 -10.47 -1.40 8.45
N MET A 154 -9.41 -1.79 9.14
CA MET A 154 -9.49 -2.74 10.27
C MET A 154 -10.44 -2.26 11.39
N ALA A 155 -10.56 -0.95 11.60
CA ALA A 155 -11.48 -0.39 12.60
C ALA A 155 -12.95 -0.79 12.36
N TRP A 156 -13.38 -1.01 11.09
CA TRP A 156 -14.73 -1.49 10.80
C TRP A 156 -14.99 -2.92 11.25
N VAL A 157 -13.96 -3.77 11.33
CA VAL A 157 -14.08 -5.14 11.87
C VAL A 157 -14.49 -5.06 13.34
N PHE A 158 -14.04 -4.02 14.05
CA PHE A 158 -14.31 -3.83 15.48
C PHE A 158 -15.57 -2.99 15.77
N LYS A 159 -16.02 -2.17 14.83
CA LYS A 159 -17.14 -1.23 14.99
C LYS A 159 -18.49 -1.93 15.20
N ARG A 160 -18.73 -3.09 14.58
CA ARG A 160 -20.02 -3.78 14.68
C ARG A 160 -20.17 -4.51 15.99
N PRO A 161 -21.32 -4.35 16.70
CA PRO A 161 -21.58 -5.09 17.92
C PRO A 161 -21.63 -6.59 17.64
N ALA A 162 -20.92 -7.35 18.45
CA ALA A 162 -20.99 -8.81 18.39
C ALA A 162 -22.28 -9.27 19.09
N VAL A 163 -23.34 -9.47 18.34
CA VAL A 163 -24.58 -10.07 18.85
C VAL A 163 -24.45 -11.58 18.80
N GLY A 164 -24.57 -12.24 19.96
CA GLY A 164 -24.47 -13.69 20.13
C GLY A 164 -23.11 -14.17 20.66
N ARG A 165 -23.15 -15.28 21.43
CA ARG A 165 -22.01 -15.82 22.18
C ARG A 165 -20.83 -16.22 21.29
N GLY A 166 -21.11 -16.86 20.14
CA GLY A 166 -20.08 -17.27 19.18
C GLY A 166 -19.39 -16.07 18.51
N ARG A 167 -20.14 -15.05 18.12
CA ARG A 167 -19.59 -13.83 17.49
C ARG A 167 -18.72 -13.03 18.45
N ARG A 168 -19.04 -13.06 19.77
CA ARG A 168 -18.21 -12.43 20.79
C ARG A 168 -16.85 -13.10 20.91
N GLY A 169 -16.81 -14.44 20.88
CA GLY A 169 -15.55 -15.20 20.90
C GLY A 169 -14.65 -14.88 19.70
N VAL A 170 -15.22 -14.90 18.49
CA VAL A 170 -14.49 -14.54 17.26
C VAL A 170 -13.96 -13.10 17.33
N ARG A 171 -14.76 -12.16 17.79
CA ARG A 171 -14.32 -10.76 17.95
C ARG A 171 -13.15 -10.64 18.92
N VAL A 172 -13.22 -11.30 20.07
CA VAL A 172 -12.12 -11.30 21.05
C VAL A 172 -10.86 -11.90 20.43
N ALA A 173 -10.97 -13.03 19.73
CA ALA A 173 -9.84 -13.66 19.06
C ALA A 173 -9.19 -12.74 18.01
N VAL A 174 -9.99 -12.07 17.17
CA VAL A 174 -9.47 -11.13 16.16
C VAL A 174 -8.80 -9.92 16.83
N ILE A 175 -9.41 -9.34 17.88
CA ILE A 175 -8.79 -8.23 18.61
C ILE A 175 -7.45 -8.67 19.20
N THR A 176 -7.41 -9.83 19.86
CA THR A 176 -6.18 -10.37 20.45
C THR A 176 -5.11 -10.58 19.36
N ALA A 177 -5.47 -11.20 18.24
CA ALA A 177 -4.55 -11.42 17.14
C ALA A 177 -4.01 -10.11 16.56
N VAL A 178 -4.87 -9.12 16.29
CA VAL A 178 -4.45 -7.80 15.82
C VAL A 178 -3.52 -7.12 16.82
N THR A 179 -3.84 -7.17 18.10
CA THR A 179 -2.99 -6.59 19.15
C THR A 179 -1.62 -7.27 19.19
N MET A 180 -1.56 -8.60 19.13
CA MET A 180 -0.30 -9.36 19.10
C MET A 180 0.54 -9.00 17.86
N VAL A 181 -0.08 -8.96 16.69
CA VAL A 181 0.60 -8.55 15.44
C VAL A 181 1.10 -7.11 15.53
N THR A 182 0.32 -6.20 16.09
CA THR A 182 0.73 -4.80 16.28
C THR A 182 1.96 -4.69 17.20
N ILE A 183 1.95 -5.39 18.34
CA ILE A 183 3.09 -5.41 19.26
C ILE A 183 4.31 -6.03 18.57
N TYR A 184 4.11 -7.14 17.85
CA TYR A 184 5.18 -7.77 17.08
C TYR A 184 5.78 -6.79 16.05
N LEU A 185 4.96 -6.15 15.21
CA LEU A 185 5.43 -5.20 14.20
C LEU A 185 6.20 -4.04 14.83
N TRP A 186 5.69 -3.51 15.93
CA TRP A 186 6.35 -2.41 16.64
C TRP A 186 7.73 -2.81 17.19
N ALA A 187 7.80 -3.96 17.85
CA ALA A 187 9.06 -4.49 18.37
C ALA A 187 10.04 -4.84 17.24
N TYR A 188 9.56 -5.48 16.17
CA TYR A 188 10.36 -5.89 15.02
C TYR A 188 10.91 -4.68 14.25
N HIS A 189 10.07 -3.69 13.94
CA HIS A 189 10.51 -2.45 13.28
C HIS A 189 11.47 -1.66 14.17
N GLY A 190 11.18 -1.52 15.45
CA GLY A 190 12.07 -0.85 16.39
C GLY A 190 13.44 -1.51 16.47
N TRP A 191 13.48 -2.85 16.49
CA TRP A 191 14.74 -3.60 16.46
C TRP A 191 15.50 -3.42 15.14
N LEU A 192 14.82 -3.44 14.00
CA LEU A 192 15.45 -3.21 12.70
C LEU A 192 16.03 -1.80 12.59
N LEU A 193 15.26 -0.78 13.01
CA LEU A 193 15.68 0.61 13.00
C LEU A 193 16.90 0.81 13.93
N PHE A 194 16.85 0.27 15.16
CA PHE A 194 17.97 0.31 16.09
C PHE A 194 19.22 -0.31 15.46
N ARG A 195 19.08 -1.49 14.89
CA ARG A 195 20.17 -2.19 14.22
C ARG A 195 20.72 -1.40 13.03
N TYR A 196 19.84 -0.77 12.23
CA TYR A 196 20.23 0.08 11.11
C TYR A 196 21.04 1.29 11.57
N LEU A 197 20.59 1.99 12.61
CA LEU A 197 21.25 3.17 13.15
C LEU A 197 22.58 2.84 13.86
N THR A 198 22.72 1.63 14.36
CA THR A 198 23.96 1.18 15.05
C THR A 198 24.92 0.42 14.15
N TRP A 199 24.50 0.10 12.91
CA TRP A 199 25.38 -0.59 11.97
C TRP A 199 26.44 0.38 11.49
N PRO A 200 27.74 0.07 11.65
CA PRO A 200 28.78 0.90 11.06
C PRO A 200 28.67 0.84 9.54
N LEU A 201 28.33 1.96 8.92
CA LEU A 201 28.27 2.12 7.47
C LEU A 201 29.64 2.01 6.79
N CYS A 202 30.69 1.88 7.58
CA CYS A 202 32.08 1.73 7.14
C CYS A 202 32.63 0.38 7.58
N LYS A 203 32.49 -0.60 6.73
CA LYS A 203 33.40 -1.75 6.68
C LYS A 203 33.80 -2.00 5.24
#